data_8a5cf0583a310c238f0fb44f2de384f9
#
_entry.id   8a5cf0583a310c238f0fb44f2de384f9
#
_cell.length_a   1.000
_cell.length_b   1.000
_cell.length_c   1.000
_cell.angle_alpha   90.00
_cell.angle_beta   90.00
_cell.angle_gamma   90.00
#
_symmetry.space_group_name_H-M   'P 1'
#
loop_
_entity.id
_entity.type
_entity.pdbx_description
1 polymer ?
#
loop_
_entity_poly.entity_id
_entity_poly.type
_entity_poly.pdbx_seq_one_letter_code
_entity_poly.pdbx_strand_id
1 'polypeptide(L)'
;MSVKRLNTYYRKNASRFHKAVGNYLKKNYGSFRIYQEYPIPSSKFFVDWFILDLNIAIEVHGEQHYGPVAFDGNKEQSILNYEIQVKRDRIKKNLIKEAGWIYVVMKYNELTDEFINLKIQEALNAIIRSRTQS
;
A
#
# COMPACT_ATOMS: atom_id res chain seq x y z
N MET A 1 -18.38 1.22 -8.18
CA MET A 1 -17.58 0.26 -7.38
C MET A 1 -17.57 0.69 -5.93
N SER A 2 -17.93 -0.20 -5.01
CA SER A 2 -17.97 0.13 -3.59
C SER A 2 -16.58 0.11 -2.97
N VAL A 3 -16.29 1.10 -2.12
CA VAL A 3 -15.03 1.21 -1.38
C VAL A 3 -15.24 0.67 0.03
N LYS A 4 -14.36 -0.21 0.49
CA LYS A 4 -14.48 -0.88 1.78
C LYS A 4 -13.69 -0.14 2.87
N ARG A 5 -14.37 0.30 3.92
CA ARG A 5 -13.70 0.85 5.09
C ARG A 5 -13.03 -0.26 5.90
N LEU A 6 -12.05 0.14 6.73
CA LEU A 6 -11.29 -0.78 7.56
C LEU A 6 -12.15 -1.55 8.56
N ASN A 7 -13.21 -0.94 9.07
CA ASN A 7 -14.09 -1.59 10.05
C ASN A 7 -15.02 -2.64 9.43
N THR A 8 -14.96 -2.82 8.10
CA THR A 8 -15.65 -3.91 7.43
C THR A 8 -14.73 -5.13 7.36
N TYR A 9 -15.27 -6.25 6.92
CA TYR A 9 -14.47 -7.48 6.83
C TYR A 9 -13.37 -7.35 5.78
N TYR A 10 -12.21 -8.00 6.05
CA TYR A 10 -11.19 -8.16 5.04
C TYR A 10 -11.74 -8.96 3.87
N ARG A 11 -11.19 -8.72 2.67
CA ARG A 11 -11.52 -9.56 1.51
C ARG A 11 -11.13 -11.02 1.82
N LYS A 12 -11.85 -11.97 1.22
CA LYS A 12 -11.72 -13.41 1.49
C LYS A 12 -10.28 -13.92 1.40
N ASN A 13 -9.52 -13.47 0.40
CA ASN A 13 -8.16 -13.94 0.12
C ASN A 13 -7.09 -12.90 0.49
N ALA A 14 -7.37 -12.03 1.45
CA ALA A 14 -6.40 -11.05 1.90
C ALA A 14 -5.17 -11.74 2.50
N SER A 15 -3.98 -11.32 2.08
CA SER A 15 -2.73 -11.88 2.60
C SER A 15 -2.56 -11.53 4.08
N ARG A 16 -1.73 -12.34 4.77
CA ARG A 16 -1.38 -12.04 6.16
C ARG A 16 -0.69 -10.68 6.29
N PHE A 17 0.06 -10.25 5.27
CA PHE A 17 0.75 -8.95 5.25
C PHE A 17 -0.26 -7.81 5.16
N HIS A 18 -1.25 -7.94 4.30
CA HIS A 18 -2.35 -6.98 4.18
C HIS A 18 -3.08 -6.82 5.51
N LYS A 19 -3.42 -7.95 6.15
CA LYS A 19 -4.11 -7.95 7.45
C LYS A 19 -3.27 -7.35 8.57
N ALA A 20 -1.96 -7.63 8.58
CA ALA A 20 -1.06 -7.09 9.60
C ALA A 20 -1.04 -5.57 9.57
N VAL A 21 -0.95 -4.97 8.39
CA VAL A 21 -1.00 -3.52 8.23
C VAL A 21 -2.37 -2.97 8.63
N GLY A 22 -3.44 -3.61 8.19
CA GLY A 22 -4.80 -3.21 8.54
C GLY A 22 -5.06 -3.24 10.04
N ASN A 23 -4.61 -4.29 10.73
CA ASN A 23 -4.75 -4.41 12.18
C ASN A 23 -3.99 -3.30 12.92
N TYR A 24 -2.78 -2.98 12.45
CA TYR A 24 -2.00 -1.88 13.00
C TYR A 24 -2.72 -0.54 12.84
N LEU A 25 -3.23 -0.27 11.63
CA LEU A 25 -3.94 0.97 11.34
C LEU A 25 -5.20 1.10 12.18
N LYS A 26 -5.98 0.02 12.33
CA LYS A 26 -7.18 0.02 13.13
C LYS A 26 -6.89 0.33 14.60
N LYS A 27 -5.83 -0.25 15.14
CA LYS A 27 -5.44 -0.06 16.54
C LYS A 27 -4.92 1.35 16.83
N ASN A 28 -4.11 1.92 15.93
CA ASN A 28 -3.37 3.14 16.20
C ASN A 28 -3.90 4.38 15.48
N TYR A 29 -4.67 4.20 14.41
CA TYR A 29 -5.19 5.29 13.57
C TYR A 29 -6.70 5.14 13.31
N GLY A 30 -7.40 4.40 14.16
CA GLY A 30 -8.83 4.08 13.95
C GLY A 30 -9.78 5.27 13.98
N SER A 31 -9.32 6.43 14.48
CA SER A 31 -10.13 7.65 14.45
C SER A 31 -10.17 8.30 13.06
N PHE A 32 -9.25 7.93 12.17
CA PHE A 32 -9.24 8.42 10.80
C PHE A 32 -10.12 7.55 9.90
N ARG A 33 -10.51 8.12 8.75
CA ARG A 33 -11.23 7.37 7.72
C ARG A 33 -10.23 6.55 6.92
N ILE A 34 -10.23 5.24 7.13
CA ILE A 34 -9.30 4.30 6.52
C ILE A 34 -10.08 3.36 5.61
N TYR A 35 -9.59 3.21 4.38
CA TYR A 35 -10.21 2.34 3.37
C TYR A 35 -9.21 1.31 2.88
N GLN A 36 -9.68 0.11 2.57
CA GLN A 36 -8.90 -0.91 1.90
C GLN A 36 -9.28 -0.97 0.42
N GLU A 37 -8.33 -1.34 -0.42
CA GLU A 37 -8.53 -1.44 -1.87
C GLU A 37 -9.15 -0.16 -2.44
N TYR A 38 -8.53 0.97 -2.13
CA TYR A 38 -9.04 2.27 -2.53
C TYR A 38 -8.60 2.61 -3.97
N PRO A 39 -9.55 3.01 -4.84
CA PRO A 39 -9.20 3.27 -6.24
C PRO A 39 -8.31 4.49 -6.42
N ILE A 40 -7.32 4.36 -7.28
CA ILE A 40 -6.46 5.47 -7.69
C ILE A 40 -7.18 6.24 -8.80
N PRO A 41 -7.33 7.57 -8.67
CA PRO A 41 -8.07 8.37 -9.66
C PRO A 41 -7.57 8.18 -11.09
N SER A 42 -8.51 8.16 -12.03
CA SER A 42 -8.24 8.07 -13.48
C SER A 42 -7.51 6.78 -13.89
N SER A 43 -7.72 5.71 -13.14
CA SER A 43 -7.07 4.44 -13.41
C SER A 43 -7.96 3.25 -13.00
N LYS A 44 -7.52 2.05 -13.38
CA LYS A 44 -8.13 0.80 -12.95
C LYS A 44 -7.39 0.19 -11.74
N PHE A 45 -6.41 0.91 -11.20
CA PHE A 45 -5.59 0.41 -10.10
C PHE A 45 -6.13 0.84 -8.74
N PHE A 46 -5.73 0.09 -7.71
CA PHE A 46 -6.11 0.31 -6.32
C PHE A 46 -4.87 0.34 -5.45
N VAL A 47 -4.95 1.06 -4.32
CA VAL A 47 -3.96 0.93 -3.25
C VAL A 47 -4.51 0.00 -2.17
N ASP A 48 -3.63 -0.71 -1.47
CA ASP A 48 -4.05 -1.65 -0.43
C ASP A 48 -4.77 -0.97 0.71
N TRP A 49 -4.23 0.14 1.19
CA TRP A 49 -4.81 0.95 2.26
C TRP A 49 -4.72 2.43 1.93
N PHE A 50 -5.74 3.17 2.31
CA PHE A 50 -5.76 4.63 2.11
C PHE A 50 -6.32 5.32 3.34
N ILE A 51 -5.54 6.26 3.92
CA ILE A 51 -5.98 7.10 5.01
C ILE A 51 -6.47 8.41 4.40
N LEU A 52 -7.79 8.52 4.25
CA LEU A 52 -8.42 9.64 3.51
C LEU A 52 -8.10 10.99 4.14
N ASP A 53 -8.17 11.08 5.47
CA ASP A 53 -7.95 12.35 6.18
C ASP A 53 -6.52 12.88 6.03
N LEU A 54 -5.58 12.02 5.66
CA LEU A 54 -4.16 12.36 5.53
C LEU A 54 -3.64 12.25 4.09
N ASN A 55 -4.45 11.74 3.18
CA ASN A 55 -4.05 11.44 1.79
C ASN A 55 -2.80 10.52 1.73
N ILE A 56 -2.73 9.55 2.63
CA ILE A 56 -1.64 8.57 2.66
C ILE A 56 -2.11 7.28 1.98
N ALA A 57 -1.42 6.89 0.92
CA ALA A 57 -1.67 5.66 0.17
C ALA A 57 -0.60 4.62 0.53
N ILE A 58 -1.03 3.46 1.01
CA ILE A 58 -0.14 2.42 1.50
C ILE A 58 -0.24 1.19 0.60
N GLU A 59 0.90 0.74 0.09
CA GLU A 59 1.04 -0.52 -0.63
C GLU A 59 1.83 -1.50 0.20
N VAL A 60 1.34 -2.74 0.29
CA VAL A 60 2.03 -3.83 0.98
C VAL A 60 2.64 -4.74 -0.07
N HIS A 61 3.97 -4.70 -0.19
CA HIS A 61 4.68 -5.43 -1.22
C HIS A 61 5.13 -6.81 -0.73
N GLY A 62 4.62 -7.86 -1.36
CA GLY A 62 5.06 -9.22 -1.12
C GLY A 62 6.38 -9.51 -1.83
N GLU A 63 6.86 -10.75 -1.69
CA GLU A 63 8.16 -11.17 -2.24
C GLU A 63 8.24 -10.96 -3.76
N GLN A 64 7.16 -11.16 -4.48
CA GLN A 64 7.10 -11.05 -5.94
C GLN A 64 7.40 -9.64 -6.46
N HIS A 65 7.36 -8.62 -5.62
CA HIS A 65 7.72 -7.24 -6.00
C HIS A 65 9.24 -7.02 -6.04
N TYR A 66 10.03 -7.94 -5.47
CA TYR A 66 11.49 -7.77 -5.30
C TYR A 66 12.33 -8.79 -6.04
N GLY A 67 11.68 -9.77 -6.68
CA GLY A 67 12.38 -10.76 -7.49
C GLY A 67 11.42 -11.78 -8.04
N PRO A 68 11.89 -12.62 -8.99
CA PRO A 68 11.08 -13.70 -9.51
C PRO A 68 10.77 -14.74 -8.45
N VAL A 69 9.52 -15.19 -8.38
CA VAL A 69 9.08 -16.25 -7.48
C VAL A 69 8.44 -17.36 -8.31
N ALA A 70 9.07 -18.53 -8.33
CA ALA A 70 8.63 -19.66 -9.12
C ALA A 70 7.72 -20.57 -8.29
N PHE A 71 6.43 -20.24 -8.25
CA PHE A 71 5.44 -21.02 -7.50
C PHE A 71 5.20 -22.41 -8.08
N ASP A 72 5.40 -22.57 -9.40
CA ASP A 72 5.14 -23.82 -10.12
C ASP A 72 6.40 -24.43 -10.76
N GLY A 73 7.57 -23.91 -10.43
CA GLY A 73 8.84 -24.35 -10.98
C GLY A 73 9.16 -23.78 -12.37
N ASN A 74 8.30 -22.95 -12.95
CA ASN A 74 8.54 -22.35 -14.27
C ASN A 74 9.29 -21.03 -14.12
N LYS A 75 10.61 -21.07 -14.33
CA LYS A 75 11.49 -19.90 -14.16
C LYS A 75 11.21 -18.80 -15.17
N GLU A 76 10.93 -19.17 -16.43
CA GLU A 76 10.65 -18.18 -17.49
C GLU A 76 9.40 -17.38 -17.17
N GLN A 77 8.34 -18.05 -16.74
CA GLN A 77 7.09 -17.41 -16.37
C GLN A 77 7.27 -16.51 -15.14
N SER A 78 8.08 -16.94 -14.15
CA SER A 78 8.32 -16.16 -12.95
C SER A 78 9.09 -14.86 -13.24
N ILE A 79 10.04 -14.91 -14.18
CA ILE A 79 10.77 -13.72 -14.63
C ILE A 79 9.83 -12.75 -15.33
N LEU A 80 8.98 -13.25 -16.22
CA LEU A 80 7.99 -12.43 -16.93
C LEU A 80 7.01 -11.78 -15.96
N ASN A 81 6.53 -12.53 -14.98
CA ASN A 81 5.63 -12.02 -13.95
C ASN A 81 6.27 -10.92 -13.12
N TYR A 82 7.56 -11.07 -12.80
CA TYR A 82 8.30 -10.05 -12.08
C TYR A 82 8.43 -8.77 -12.91
N GLU A 83 8.75 -8.87 -14.19
CA GLU A 83 8.85 -7.71 -15.08
C GLU A 83 7.52 -6.97 -15.20
N ILE A 84 6.42 -7.69 -15.30
CA ILE A 84 5.06 -7.11 -15.32
C ILE A 84 4.79 -6.38 -14.00
N GLN A 85 5.17 -6.98 -12.87
CA GLN A 85 4.97 -6.38 -11.56
C GLN A 85 5.77 -5.08 -11.39
N VAL A 86 7.02 -5.05 -11.86
CA VAL A 86 7.86 -3.86 -11.83
C VAL A 86 7.22 -2.70 -12.62
N LYS A 87 6.71 -2.99 -13.82
CA LYS A 87 6.02 -1.98 -14.63
C LYS A 87 4.76 -1.47 -13.93
N ARG A 88 3.98 -2.37 -13.38
CA ARG A 88 2.73 -2.03 -12.67
C ARG A 88 3.02 -1.14 -11.47
N ASP A 89 4.04 -1.46 -10.68
CA ASP A 89 4.45 -0.68 -9.51
C ASP A 89 4.86 0.74 -9.90
N ARG A 90 5.58 0.88 -11.02
CA ARG A 90 5.98 2.19 -11.54
C ARG A 90 4.78 3.03 -11.96
N ILE A 91 3.83 2.43 -12.67
CA ILE A 91 2.61 3.11 -13.12
C ILE A 91 1.81 3.58 -11.90
N LYS A 92 1.61 2.71 -10.92
CA LYS A 92 0.90 3.07 -9.68
C LYS A 92 1.57 4.22 -8.94
N LYS A 93 2.89 4.17 -8.79
CA LYS A 93 3.65 5.22 -8.12
C LYS A 93 3.42 6.58 -8.78
N ASN A 94 3.47 6.63 -10.11
CA ASN A 94 3.25 7.85 -10.84
C ASN A 94 1.80 8.37 -10.69
N LEU A 95 0.82 7.48 -10.75
CA LEU A 95 -0.59 7.83 -10.57
C LEU A 95 -0.86 8.38 -9.16
N ILE A 96 -0.27 7.77 -8.16
CA ILE A 96 -0.40 8.20 -6.76
C ILE A 96 0.19 9.60 -6.58
N LYS A 97 1.35 9.83 -7.19
CA LYS A 97 2.01 11.14 -7.16
C LYS A 97 1.15 12.20 -7.86
N GLU A 98 0.59 11.88 -9.02
CA GLU A 98 -0.29 12.79 -9.75
C GLU A 98 -1.56 13.12 -8.97
N ALA A 99 -2.07 12.18 -8.18
CA ALA A 99 -3.23 12.38 -7.32
C ALA A 99 -2.91 13.29 -6.12
N GLY A 100 -1.65 13.61 -5.89
CA GLY A 100 -1.23 14.41 -4.74
C GLY A 100 -1.19 13.63 -3.44
N TRP A 101 -1.19 12.31 -3.51
CA TRP A 101 -1.15 11.44 -2.34
C TRP A 101 0.29 11.15 -1.91
N ILE A 102 0.49 10.86 -0.63
CA ILE A 102 1.77 10.41 -0.11
C ILE A 102 1.81 8.88 -0.25
N TYR A 103 2.83 8.40 -0.94
CA TYR A 103 3.00 6.98 -1.23
C TYR A 103 3.90 6.32 -0.19
N VAL A 104 3.38 5.29 0.47
CA VAL A 104 4.10 4.52 1.49
C VAL A 104 4.14 3.05 1.06
N VAL A 105 5.34 2.50 0.92
CA VAL A 105 5.54 1.09 0.61
C VAL A 105 5.98 0.36 1.87
N MET A 106 5.31 -0.73 2.19
CA MET A 106 5.65 -1.60 3.31
C MET A 106 6.04 -2.96 2.78
N LYS A 107 7.30 -3.33 3.00
CA LYS A 107 7.87 -4.55 2.47
C LYS A 107 7.52 -5.75 3.36
N TYR A 108 7.23 -6.89 2.74
CA TYR A 108 6.74 -8.10 3.42
C TYR A 108 7.60 -8.59 4.59
N ASN A 109 8.92 -8.36 4.54
CA ASN A 109 9.84 -8.84 5.58
C ASN A 109 10.15 -7.80 6.66
N GLU A 110 9.43 -6.67 6.67
CA GLU A 110 9.67 -5.57 7.59
C GLU A 110 8.38 -5.13 8.31
N LEU A 111 7.39 -6.03 8.43
CA LEU A 111 6.07 -5.68 8.98
C LEU A 111 5.98 -5.93 10.49
N THR A 112 6.88 -5.29 11.25
CA THR A 112 6.74 -5.16 12.68
C THR A 112 5.96 -3.88 12.99
N ASP A 113 5.35 -3.79 14.17
CA ASP A 113 4.63 -2.59 14.58
C ASP A 113 5.54 -1.36 14.59
N GLU A 114 6.79 -1.52 15.04
CA GLU A 114 7.78 -0.43 15.05
C GLU A 114 8.07 0.06 13.63
N PHE A 115 8.23 -0.85 12.68
CA PHE A 115 8.54 -0.48 11.30
C PHE A 115 7.35 0.20 10.61
N ILE A 116 6.14 -0.34 10.81
CA ILE A 116 4.92 0.27 10.28
C ILE A 116 4.76 1.68 10.82
N ASN A 117 4.96 1.84 12.13
CA ASN A 117 4.90 3.16 12.78
C ASN A 117 5.92 4.12 12.18
N LEU A 118 7.17 3.66 11.99
CA LEU A 118 8.23 4.49 11.41
C LEU A 118 7.83 5.01 10.02
N LYS A 119 7.32 4.14 9.17
CA LYS A 119 6.89 4.51 7.82
C LYS A 119 5.77 5.54 7.82
N ILE A 120 4.79 5.37 8.70
CA ILE A 120 3.69 6.33 8.81
C ILE A 120 4.17 7.65 9.40
N GLN A 121 5.06 7.63 10.38
CA GLN A 121 5.65 8.85 10.94
C GLN A 121 6.46 9.62 9.91
N GLU A 122 7.21 8.94 9.05
CA GLU A 122 7.92 9.58 7.94
C GLU A 122 6.95 10.30 6.99
N ALA A 123 5.81 9.66 6.68
CA ALA A 123 4.79 10.26 5.85
C ALA A 123 4.16 11.49 6.51
N LEU A 124 3.84 11.40 7.80
CA LEU A 124 3.30 12.53 8.56
C LEU A 124 4.27 13.70 8.61
N ASN A 125 5.57 13.42 8.81
CA ASN A 125 6.60 14.45 8.82
C ASN A 125 6.72 15.13 7.44
N ALA A 126 6.56 14.38 6.36
CA ALA A 126 6.54 14.94 5.02
C ALA A 126 5.36 15.90 4.81
N ILE A 127 4.19 15.58 5.35
CA ILE A 127 3.02 16.46 5.31
C ILE A 127 3.31 17.76 6.07
N ILE A 128 3.86 17.66 7.27
CA ILE A 128 4.17 18.83 8.11
C ILE A 128 5.17 19.74 7.41
N ARG A 129 6.25 19.18 6.83
CA ARG A 129 7.25 19.96 6.09
C ARG A 129 6.65 20.66 4.88
N SER A 130 5.77 19.98 4.14
CA SER A 130 5.08 20.56 3.00
C SER A 130 4.25 21.80 3.40
N ARG A 131 3.55 21.72 4.54
CA ARG A 131 2.73 22.82 5.04
C ARG A 131 3.54 24.00 5.55
N THR A 132 4.72 23.75 6.13
CA THR A 132 5.58 24.82 6.66
C THR A 132 6.38 25.54 5.59
N GLN A 133 6.52 24.97 4.40
CA GLN A 133 7.25 25.52 3.27
C GLN A 133 6.36 26.31 2.29
N SER A 134 5.08 26.29 2.51
CA SER A 134 4.13 26.97 1.64
C SER A 134 3.88 28.41 2.05
#